data_b7871fd2af0aeda873797f6d4859a6f1
#
_entry.id   b7871fd2af0aeda873797f6d4859a6f1
#
_cell.length_a   1.000
_cell.length_b   1.000
_cell.length_c   1.000
_cell.angle_alpha   90.00
_cell.angle_beta   90.00
_cell.angle_gamma   90.00
#
_symmetry.space_group_name_H-M   'P 1'
#
loop_
_entity.id
_entity.type
_entity.pdbx_description
1 polymer ?
#
loop_
_entity_poly.entity_id
_entity_poly.type
_entity_poly.pdbx_seq_one_letter_code
_entity_poly.pdbx_strand_id
1 'polypeptide(L)'
;MHNSFGHLFRLTTFGESHGVAVGGVIDGMPAGVVIDINFVQNELNRRRPGQSNVTTSRAESDQIEFLSGLFEGETTGAPIAFVVFNQDQRSQDYDALRTLYRPSHADFTYKAKYGIRDYRGGGRASARITLARCVAGAIAKLALRQRNIHIHAYTSQIGSIALPEDYHHYDFNQVEQNVVRCPDSAVALQMETLIMKVKQEGDTIGGIVSCVIQGCPPGLGEPEFSKLHADLGSAMLSINAAKGFEYGDGFASVTHRGSEINDSFTMSNGCVTTSTNHSGGIQGGISNGQDIFFRVAFKPVATLQKQQKTINEVGEIVSFAAKGRHDPCVVPRAVPIVEAMAAMVIFDHYLLSLAEKF
;
A
#
# COMPACT_ATOMS: atom_id res chain seq x y z
N MET A 1 1.56 -11.06 -18.91
CA MET A 1 1.95 -11.05 -17.47
C MET A 1 2.23 -9.61 -17.09
N HIS A 2 1.66 -9.14 -15.97
CA HIS A 2 1.74 -7.75 -15.55
C HIS A 2 2.69 -7.64 -14.35
N ASN A 3 3.96 -7.29 -14.60
CA ASN A 3 4.97 -7.00 -13.59
C ASN A 3 5.32 -5.51 -13.55
N SER A 4 4.61 -4.70 -14.35
CA SER A 4 4.77 -3.25 -14.45
C SER A 4 3.48 -2.55 -14.05
N PHE A 5 3.60 -1.38 -13.44
CA PHE A 5 2.52 -0.50 -13.01
C PHE A 5 2.86 0.94 -13.38
N GLY A 6 1.85 1.74 -13.78
CA GLY A 6 1.98 3.13 -14.23
C GLY A 6 2.06 3.25 -15.75
N HIS A 7 1.81 4.45 -16.26
CA HIS A 7 1.86 4.81 -17.69
C HIS A 7 3.19 5.48 -18.05
N LEU A 8 3.41 6.70 -17.63
CA LEU A 8 4.66 7.45 -17.78
C LEU A 8 5.63 7.14 -16.64
N PHE A 9 5.22 7.37 -15.38
CA PHE A 9 5.99 6.94 -14.22
C PHE A 9 5.72 5.47 -13.98
N ARG A 10 6.57 4.61 -14.50
CA ARG A 10 6.33 3.16 -14.56
C ARG A 10 7.34 2.37 -13.75
N LEU A 11 6.84 1.57 -12.81
CA LEU A 11 7.62 0.61 -12.04
C LEU A 11 7.50 -0.78 -12.63
N THR A 12 8.60 -1.42 -12.99
CA THR A 12 8.69 -2.86 -13.27
C THR A 12 9.41 -3.56 -12.13
N THR A 13 8.78 -4.56 -11.50
CA THR A 13 9.34 -5.27 -10.34
C THR A 13 9.85 -6.65 -10.68
N PHE A 14 10.92 -7.09 -10.00
CA PHE A 14 11.47 -8.45 -10.12
C PHE A 14 11.80 -9.04 -8.74
N GLY A 15 12.12 -10.33 -8.72
CA GLY A 15 12.52 -11.07 -7.53
C GLY A 15 11.37 -11.68 -6.73
N GLU A 16 11.69 -12.58 -5.80
CA GLU A 16 10.77 -13.33 -4.94
C GLU A 16 11.19 -13.24 -3.47
N SER A 17 10.24 -13.55 -2.57
CA SER A 17 10.45 -13.42 -1.12
C SER A 17 11.58 -14.28 -0.55
N HIS A 18 11.92 -15.39 -1.21
CA HIS A 18 12.99 -16.32 -0.85
C HIS A 18 14.01 -16.50 -2.00
N GLY A 19 13.97 -15.61 -3.01
CA GLY A 19 15.04 -15.46 -4.00
C GLY A 19 16.25 -14.70 -3.44
N VAL A 20 17.23 -14.44 -4.28
CA VAL A 20 18.45 -13.70 -3.90
C VAL A 20 18.14 -12.26 -3.51
N ALA A 21 17.26 -11.61 -4.27
CA ALA A 21 16.92 -10.19 -4.08
C ALA A 21 15.50 -9.88 -4.57
N VAL A 22 15.01 -8.72 -4.19
CA VAL A 22 13.83 -8.06 -4.75
C VAL A 22 14.23 -6.67 -5.20
N GLY A 23 13.79 -6.26 -6.37
CA GLY A 23 14.13 -4.94 -6.90
C GLY A 23 13.11 -4.44 -7.91
N GLY A 24 13.47 -3.37 -8.56
CA GLY A 24 12.66 -2.76 -9.61
C GLY A 24 13.46 -1.84 -10.52
N VAL A 25 12.82 -1.51 -11.63
CA VAL A 25 13.25 -0.46 -12.54
C VAL A 25 12.12 0.54 -12.64
N ILE A 26 12.42 1.80 -12.36
CA ILE A 26 11.51 2.94 -12.53
C ILE A 26 11.90 3.62 -13.84
N ASP A 27 10.92 3.76 -14.72
CA ASP A 27 11.06 4.46 -15.99
C ASP A 27 10.17 5.71 -15.99
N GLY A 28 10.49 6.72 -16.82
CA GLY A 28 9.72 7.96 -16.97
C GLY A 28 9.90 8.97 -15.84
N MET A 29 10.91 8.83 -15.00
CA MET A 29 11.25 9.86 -14.02
C MET A 29 11.93 11.04 -14.72
N PRO A 30 11.42 12.30 -14.62
CA PRO A 30 12.11 13.48 -15.16
C PRO A 30 13.52 13.65 -14.60
N ALA A 31 14.43 14.24 -15.39
CA ALA A 31 15.76 14.60 -14.92
C ALA A 31 15.74 15.78 -13.93
N GLY A 32 16.74 15.86 -13.04
CA GLY A 32 16.94 17.00 -12.14
C GLY A 32 16.08 16.97 -10.87
N VAL A 33 15.45 15.83 -10.56
CA VAL A 33 14.74 15.68 -9.28
C VAL A 33 15.74 15.22 -8.22
N VAL A 34 15.88 16.01 -7.15
CA VAL A 34 16.74 15.68 -6.01
C VAL A 34 16.19 14.46 -5.26
N ILE A 35 17.02 13.44 -5.10
CA ILE A 35 16.69 12.20 -4.39
C ILE A 35 17.42 12.17 -3.03
N ASP A 36 16.67 12.39 -1.97
CA ASP A 36 17.13 12.11 -0.61
C ASP A 36 17.10 10.59 -0.36
N ILE A 37 18.28 9.96 -0.45
CA ILE A 37 18.44 8.51 -0.24
C ILE A 37 18.02 8.12 1.18
N ASN A 38 18.27 8.96 2.19
CA ASN A 38 17.86 8.69 3.57
C ASN A 38 16.33 8.69 3.69
N PHE A 39 15.64 9.58 2.99
CA PHE A 39 14.19 9.57 2.94
C PHE A 39 13.68 8.27 2.31
N VAL A 40 14.24 7.83 1.17
CA VAL A 40 13.86 6.58 0.52
C VAL A 40 14.10 5.38 1.44
N GLN A 41 15.26 5.33 2.11
CA GLN A 41 15.58 4.28 3.07
C GLN A 41 14.62 4.28 4.27
N ASN A 42 14.21 5.44 4.76
CA ASN A 42 13.26 5.56 5.86
C ASN A 42 11.85 5.07 5.45
N GLU A 43 11.40 5.35 4.25
CA GLU A 43 10.13 4.79 3.72
C GLU A 43 10.18 3.25 3.64
N LEU A 44 11.32 2.68 3.25
CA LEU A 44 11.54 1.23 3.33
C LEU A 44 11.52 0.72 4.77
N ASN A 45 12.16 1.42 5.69
CA ASN A 45 12.20 1.06 7.11
C ASN A 45 10.78 1.04 7.71
N ARG A 46 9.91 1.97 7.35
CA ARG A 46 8.49 1.98 7.75
C ARG A 46 7.76 0.72 7.34
N ARG A 47 8.11 0.10 6.21
CA ARG A 47 7.46 -1.11 5.69
C ARG A 47 8.07 -2.42 6.21
N ARG A 48 9.35 -2.45 6.55
CA ARG A 48 10.09 -3.69 6.88
C ARG A 48 9.41 -4.52 7.99
N PRO A 49 9.63 -5.84 8.04
CA PRO A 49 9.18 -6.67 9.16
C PRO A 49 10.03 -6.41 10.43
N GLY A 50 9.53 -6.88 11.58
CA GLY A 50 10.32 -6.86 12.83
C GLY A 50 10.45 -5.50 13.50
N GLN A 51 9.53 -4.56 13.25
CA GLN A 51 9.61 -3.20 13.79
C GLN A 51 9.06 -3.07 15.21
N SER A 52 8.16 -3.97 15.60
CA SER A 52 7.43 -3.88 16.88
C SER A 52 6.85 -5.23 17.32
N ASN A 53 6.29 -5.26 18.53
CA ASN A 53 5.60 -6.41 19.11
C ASN A 53 4.31 -6.79 18.34
N VAL A 54 3.72 -5.89 17.59
CA VAL A 54 2.52 -6.12 16.75
C VAL A 54 2.84 -6.61 15.33
N THR A 55 4.12 -6.76 14.99
CA THR A 55 4.59 -7.29 13.70
C THR A 55 5.30 -8.63 13.85
N THR A 56 5.64 -9.27 12.73
CA THR A 56 6.44 -10.51 12.70
C THR A 56 7.82 -10.30 13.31
N SER A 57 8.39 -11.35 13.89
CA SER A 57 9.77 -11.36 14.41
C SER A 57 10.84 -11.58 13.34
N ARG A 58 10.50 -11.64 12.04
CA ARG A 58 11.48 -11.67 10.95
C ARG A 58 12.27 -10.37 10.95
N ALA A 59 13.59 -10.44 10.82
CA ALA A 59 14.46 -9.28 10.77
C ALA A 59 15.13 -9.18 9.39
N GLU A 60 14.93 -8.07 8.71
CA GLU A 60 15.57 -7.75 7.44
C GLU A 60 16.13 -6.34 7.53
N SER A 61 17.32 -6.09 7.00
CA SER A 61 17.89 -4.74 6.96
C SER A 61 17.21 -3.86 5.92
N ASP A 62 16.69 -4.47 4.84
CA ASP A 62 16.06 -3.81 3.69
C ASP A 62 16.91 -2.63 3.15
N GLN A 63 18.25 -2.80 3.10
CA GLN A 63 19.13 -1.77 2.54
C GLN A 63 18.96 -1.69 1.03
N ILE A 64 18.67 -0.49 0.55
CA ILE A 64 18.53 -0.22 -0.88
C ILE A 64 19.89 0.06 -1.52
N GLU A 65 20.10 -0.51 -2.70
CA GLU A 65 21.21 -0.18 -3.59
C GLU A 65 20.66 0.32 -4.92
N PHE A 66 21.02 1.55 -5.30
CA PHE A 66 20.73 2.10 -6.61
C PHE A 66 21.82 1.71 -7.60
N LEU A 67 21.41 1.22 -8.77
CA LEU A 67 22.30 0.70 -9.80
C LEU A 67 22.44 1.63 -11.01
N SER A 68 21.45 2.51 -11.23
CA SER A 68 21.44 3.47 -12.36
C SER A 68 20.42 4.61 -12.11
N GLY A 69 20.47 5.61 -12.97
CA GLY A 69 19.45 6.68 -13.04
C GLY A 69 19.69 7.85 -12.08
N LEU A 70 20.75 7.81 -11.26
CA LEU A 70 21.10 8.89 -10.34
C LEU A 70 22.55 9.35 -10.59
N PHE A 71 22.77 10.66 -10.53
CA PHE A 71 24.08 11.30 -10.58
C PHE A 71 24.11 12.50 -9.64
N GLU A 72 25.09 12.56 -8.74
CA GLU A 72 25.26 13.62 -7.73
C GLU A 72 23.98 13.91 -6.90
N GLY A 73 23.19 12.87 -6.62
CA GLY A 73 21.96 12.97 -5.84
C GLY A 73 20.71 13.40 -6.62
N GLU A 74 20.82 13.55 -7.93
CA GLU A 74 19.69 13.92 -8.82
C GLU A 74 19.38 12.82 -9.83
N THR A 75 18.14 12.81 -10.32
CA THR A 75 17.71 11.92 -11.39
C THR A 75 18.29 12.39 -12.74
N THR A 76 18.70 11.44 -13.59
CA THR A 76 19.30 11.72 -14.89
C THR A 76 18.33 11.67 -16.07
N GLY A 77 17.06 11.24 -15.82
CA GLY A 77 16.12 10.90 -16.88
C GLY A 77 16.29 9.48 -17.46
N ALA A 78 17.40 8.80 -17.13
CA ALA A 78 17.58 7.38 -17.44
C ALA A 78 16.78 6.51 -16.46
N PRO A 79 16.47 5.22 -16.81
CA PRO A 79 15.79 4.32 -15.91
C PRO A 79 16.54 4.18 -14.57
N ILE A 80 15.81 4.30 -13.45
CA ILE A 80 16.34 4.12 -12.11
C ILE A 80 16.19 2.66 -11.73
N ALA A 81 17.30 1.91 -11.75
CA ALA A 81 17.33 0.53 -11.28
C ALA A 81 17.80 0.46 -9.83
N PHE A 82 17.14 -0.39 -9.04
CA PHE A 82 17.48 -0.60 -7.63
C PHE A 82 17.26 -2.05 -7.22
N VAL A 83 17.97 -2.46 -6.16
CA VAL A 83 17.89 -3.80 -5.60
C VAL A 83 17.96 -3.77 -4.07
N VAL A 84 17.32 -4.74 -3.43
CA VAL A 84 17.40 -5.05 -2.01
C VAL A 84 17.65 -6.54 -1.86
N PHE A 85 18.78 -6.93 -1.28
CA PHE A 85 19.13 -8.34 -1.07
C PHE A 85 18.36 -8.95 0.10
N ASN A 86 17.93 -10.20 -0.05
CA ASN A 86 17.30 -10.98 1.02
C ASN A 86 18.40 -11.55 1.95
N GLN A 87 18.26 -11.38 3.26
CA GLN A 87 19.25 -11.80 4.25
C GLN A 87 18.75 -12.88 5.22
N ASP A 88 17.47 -12.79 5.69
CA ASP A 88 16.90 -13.72 6.69
C ASP A 88 15.84 -14.64 6.05
N GLN A 89 16.22 -15.35 4.98
CA GLN A 89 15.39 -16.37 4.35
C GLN A 89 15.65 -17.74 4.98
N ARG A 90 14.59 -18.40 5.51
CA ARG A 90 14.65 -19.74 6.10
C ARG A 90 13.78 -20.71 5.31
N SER A 91 14.35 -21.24 4.23
CA SER A 91 13.63 -22.12 3.31
C SER A 91 13.13 -23.42 3.97
N GLN A 92 13.82 -23.92 5.00
CA GLN A 92 13.47 -25.14 5.75
C GLN A 92 12.13 -25.03 6.49
N ASP A 93 11.72 -23.82 6.89
CA ASP A 93 10.41 -23.59 7.56
C ASP A 93 9.21 -23.93 6.65
N TYR A 94 9.45 -24.12 5.35
CA TYR A 94 8.42 -24.33 4.33
C TYR A 94 8.34 -25.74 3.75
N ASP A 95 9.20 -26.69 4.18
CA ASP A 95 9.23 -28.05 3.64
C ASP A 95 7.90 -28.78 3.81
N ALA A 96 7.23 -28.59 4.97
CA ALA A 96 5.90 -29.15 5.24
C ALA A 96 4.80 -28.58 4.31
N LEU A 97 5.07 -27.46 3.63
CA LEU A 97 4.13 -26.80 2.71
C LEU A 97 4.29 -27.27 1.25
N ARG A 98 5.26 -28.12 0.96
CA ARG A 98 5.57 -28.55 -0.40
C ARG A 98 4.37 -29.14 -1.13
N THR A 99 3.60 -29.96 -0.46
CA THR A 99 2.45 -30.67 -1.02
C THR A 99 1.10 -30.18 -0.50
N LEU A 100 1.07 -29.13 0.33
CA LEU A 100 -0.11 -28.66 1.03
C LEU A 100 -0.56 -27.29 0.45
N TYR A 101 -1.88 -27.09 0.39
CA TYR A 101 -2.46 -25.78 0.05
C TYR A 101 -2.93 -25.06 1.32
N ARG A 102 -2.26 -23.96 1.67
CA ARG A 102 -2.65 -23.13 2.82
C ARG A 102 -4.02 -22.49 2.57
N PRO A 103 -4.96 -22.56 3.52
CA PRO A 103 -6.26 -21.90 3.40
C PRO A 103 -6.10 -20.40 3.08
N SER A 104 -6.88 -19.89 2.13
CA SER A 104 -6.90 -18.47 1.70
C SER A 104 -5.54 -17.89 1.25
N HIS A 105 -4.53 -18.73 0.99
CA HIS A 105 -3.25 -18.35 0.40
C HIS A 105 -3.20 -18.66 -1.09
N ALA A 106 -2.19 -18.12 -1.81
CA ALA A 106 -2.05 -18.25 -3.26
C ALA A 106 -1.52 -19.63 -3.73
N ASP A 107 -1.33 -20.61 -2.87
CA ASP A 107 -0.64 -21.87 -3.18
C ASP A 107 -1.31 -22.62 -4.35
N PHE A 108 -2.63 -22.87 -4.23
CA PHE A 108 -3.41 -23.54 -5.27
C PHE A 108 -3.47 -22.73 -6.58
N THR A 109 -3.75 -21.43 -6.45
CA THR A 109 -3.91 -20.56 -7.64
C THR A 109 -2.62 -20.41 -8.45
N TYR A 110 -1.46 -20.41 -7.76
CA TYR A 110 -0.16 -20.44 -8.44
C TYR A 110 0.08 -21.75 -9.18
N LYS A 111 -0.19 -22.89 -8.54
CA LYS A 111 -0.06 -24.21 -9.16
C LYS A 111 -0.98 -24.34 -10.37
N ALA A 112 -2.24 -23.92 -10.24
CA ALA A 112 -3.22 -23.96 -11.33
C ALA A 112 -2.84 -23.05 -12.50
N LYS A 113 -2.29 -21.86 -12.22
CA LYS A 113 -1.97 -20.87 -13.25
C LYS A 113 -0.66 -21.16 -13.97
N TYR A 114 0.39 -21.55 -13.23
CA TYR A 114 1.75 -21.66 -13.79
C TYR A 114 2.25 -23.10 -13.93
N GLY A 115 1.49 -24.09 -13.39
CA GLY A 115 1.92 -25.51 -13.37
C GLY A 115 3.04 -25.81 -12.39
N ILE A 116 3.77 -24.79 -11.92
CA ILE A 116 4.86 -24.88 -10.96
C ILE A 116 4.64 -23.87 -9.82
N ARG A 117 5.07 -24.21 -8.62
CA ARG A 117 5.06 -23.36 -7.44
C ARG A 117 6.38 -23.51 -6.69
N ASP A 118 7.07 -22.40 -6.41
CA ASP A 118 8.11 -22.38 -5.40
C ASP A 118 7.44 -22.37 -4.01
N TYR A 119 7.53 -23.47 -3.29
CA TYR A 119 6.91 -23.64 -1.98
C TYR A 119 7.66 -22.91 -0.84
N ARG A 120 8.89 -22.44 -1.11
CA ARG A 120 9.77 -21.77 -0.13
C ARG A 120 9.27 -20.36 0.23
N GLY A 121 8.00 -20.20 0.52
CA GLY A 121 7.36 -18.95 0.94
C GLY A 121 6.19 -18.52 0.06
N GLY A 122 5.93 -17.22 -0.01
CA GLY A 122 4.84 -16.65 -0.80
C GLY A 122 5.26 -16.22 -2.22
N GLY A 123 6.54 -16.35 -2.59
CA GLY A 123 7.06 -15.90 -3.88
C GLY A 123 6.68 -14.44 -4.17
N ARG A 124 6.12 -14.19 -5.37
CA ARG A 124 5.60 -12.88 -5.76
C ARG A 124 4.28 -12.49 -5.10
N ALA A 125 3.55 -13.43 -4.48
CA ALA A 125 2.37 -13.13 -3.66
C ALA A 125 2.71 -12.73 -2.22
N SER A 126 3.99 -12.72 -1.84
CA SER A 126 4.46 -12.28 -0.53
C SER A 126 4.38 -10.75 -0.37
N ALA A 127 4.08 -10.30 0.86
CA ALA A 127 4.19 -8.88 1.22
C ALA A 127 5.64 -8.32 1.07
N ARG A 128 6.67 -9.18 0.95
CA ARG A 128 8.04 -8.78 0.71
C ARG A 128 8.19 -7.95 -0.56
N ILE A 129 7.44 -8.29 -1.62
CA ILE A 129 7.52 -7.63 -2.93
C ILE A 129 7.12 -6.15 -2.87
N THR A 130 6.32 -5.75 -1.87
CA THR A 130 5.89 -4.36 -1.70
C THR A 130 7.04 -3.40 -1.40
N LEU A 131 8.24 -3.88 -1.04
CA LEU A 131 9.40 -3.02 -0.87
C LEU A 131 9.72 -2.22 -2.14
N ALA A 132 9.63 -2.84 -3.32
CA ALA A 132 9.87 -2.14 -4.58
C ALA A 132 8.84 -1.03 -4.84
N ARG A 133 7.59 -1.23 -4.40
CA ARG A 133 6.55 -0.19 -4.46
C ARG A 133 6.86 0.97 -3.53
N CYS A 134 7.36 0.69 -2.32
CA CYS A 134 7.75 1.74 -1.36
C CYS A 134 8.93 2.57 -1.88
N VAL A 135 9.91 1.97 -2.56
CA VAL A 135 11.00 2.71 -3.22
C VAL A 135 10.47 3.65 -4.28
N ALA A 136 9.67 3.13 -5.22
CA ALA A 136 9.11 3.96 -6.30
C ALA A 136 8.18 5.05 -5.75
N GLY A 137 7.35 4.72 -4.75
CA GLY A 137 6.48 5.68 -4.08
C GLY A 137 7.25 6.75 -3.31
N ALA A 138 8.38 6.41 -2.67
CA ALA A 138 9.24 7.38 -2.00
C ALA A 138 9.84 8.38 -3.01
N ILE A 139 10.31 7.90 -4.16
CA ILE A 139 10.82 8.76 -5.25
C ILE A 139 9.70 9.65 -5.78
N ALA A 140 8.50 9.11 -6.01
CA ALA A 140 7.34 9.90 -6.42
C ALA A 140 6.95 10.96 -5.37
N LYS A 141 6.97 10.62 -4.07
CA LYS A 141 6.71 11.58 -2.98
C LYS A 141 7.71 12.74 -2.98
N LEU A 142 9.01 12.50 -3.24
CA LEU A 142 10.01 13.56 -3.33
C LEU A 142 9.70 14.55 -4.46
N ALA A 143 9.28 14.05 -5.62
CA ALA A 143 8.86 14.89 -6.75
C ALA A 143 7.56 15.66 -6.45
N LEU A 144 6.57 15.00 -5.86
CA LEU A 144 5.27 15.59 -5.51
C LEU A 144 5.40 16.70 -4.44
N ARG A 145 6.30 16.53 -3.45
CA ARG A 145 6.57 17.56 -2.43
C ARG A 145 7.07 18.86 -3.03
N GLN A 146 7.84 18.83 -4.12
CA GLN A 146 8.26 20.03 -4.84
C GLN A 146 7.09 20.79 -5.49
N ARG A 147 5.92 20.15 -5.54
CA ARG A 147 4.66 20.70 -6.05
C ARG A 147 3.63 20.94 -4.95
N ASN A 148 4.05 20.89 -3.67
CA ASN A 148 3.20 21.02 -2.48
C ASN A 148 2.08 19.96 -2.41
N ILE A 149 2.28 18.79 -3.03
CA ILE A 149 1.36 17.66 -2.91
C ILE A 149 1.87 16.73 -1.81
N HIS A 150 1.05 16.49 -0.79
CA HIS A 150 1.38 15.70 0.38
C HIS A 150 0.43 14.50 0.49
N ILE A 151 0.96 13.35 0.86
CA ILE A 151 0.21 12.12 0.97
C ILE A 151 0.42 11.55 2.37
N HIS A 152 -0.68 11.36 3.08
CA HIS A 152 -0.71 10.83 4.44
C HIS A 152 -1.64 9.62 4.50
N ALA A 153 -1.14 8.50 4.98
CA ALA A 153 -1.98 7.37 5.30
C ALA A 153 -1.82 6.99 6.77
N TYR A 154 -2.86 6.41 7.34
CA TYR A 154 -2.90 6.01 8.72
C TYR A 154 -3.84 4.84 8.95
N THR A 155 -3.64 4.12 10.03
CA THR A 155 -4.57 3.08 10.47
C THR A 155 -5.82 3.75 11.05
N SER A 156 -6.95 3.58 10.39
CA SER A 156 -8.24 4.11 10.84
C SER A 156 -9.11 3.07 11.54
N GLN A 157 -8.84 1.77 11.35
CA GLN A 157 -9.60 0.71 12.03
C GLN A 157 -8.76 -0.56 12.18
N ILE A 158 -8.89 -1.23 13.34
CA ILE A 158 -8.43 -2.61 13.59
C ILE A 158 -9.59 -3.40 14.19
N GLY A 159 -10.04 -4.44 13.50
CA GLY A 159 -11.22 -5.21 13.89
C GLY A 159 -12.43 -4.30 14.07
N SER A 160 -12.97 -4.25 15.30
CA SER A 160 -14.11 -3.39 15.65
C SER A 160 -13.74 -2.01 16.20
N ILE A 161 -12.44 -1.74 16.43
CA ILE A 161 -11.97 -0.45 16.97
C ILE A 161 -11.66 0.46 15.79
N ALA A 162 -12.41 1.56 15.66
CA ALA A 162 -12.30 2.51 14.56
C ALA A 162 -12.16 3.95 15.08
N LEU A 163 -11.47 4.76 14.27
CA LEU A 163 -11.49 6.22 14.40
C LEU A 163 -12.80 6.77 13.85
N PRO A 164 -13.26 7.94 14.31
CA PRO A 164 -14.24 8.75 13.59
C PRO A 164 -13.76 9.05 12.17
N GLU A 165 -14.68 9.25 11.22
CA GLU A 165 -14.35 9.36 9.79
C GLU A 165 -13.72 10.70 9.40
N ASP A 166 -13.86 11.75 10.21
CA ASP A 166 -13.37 13.08 9.90
C ASP A 166 -11.85 13.21 10.11
N TYR A 167 -11.10 13.18 9.00
CA TYR A 167 -9.65 13.30 9.00
C TYR A 167 -9.14 14.71 9.33
N HIS A 168 -9.96 15.74 9.26
CA HIS A 168 -9.58 17.13 9.55
C HIS A 168 -9.18 17.37 11.02
N HIS A 169 -9.61 16.48 11.92
CA HIS A 169 -9.30 16.56 13.34
C HIS A 169 -7.98 15.88 13.72
N TYR A 170 -7.26 15.26 12.77
CA TYR A 170 -6.05 14.49 13.06
C TYR A 170 -4.77 15.23 12.67
N ASP A 171 -3.82 15.24 13.59
CA ASP A 171 -2.42 15.60 13.30
C ASP A 171 -1.68 14.39 12.75
N PHE A 172 -1.40 14.39 11.45
CA PHE A 172 -0.70 13.29 10.79
C PHE A 172 0.74 13.08 11.29
N ASN A 173 1.34 14.04 11.98
CA ASN A 173 2.65 13.86 12.62
C ASN A 173 2.59 12.84 13.78
N GLN A 174 1.41 12.56 14.33
CA GLN A 174 1.21 11.55 15.37
C GLN A 174 1.21 10.11 14.83
N VAL A 175 1.04 9.91 13.52
CA VAL A 175 0.92 8.57 12.88
C VAL A 175 2.13 7.69 13.20
N GLU A 176 3.33 8.21 13.09
CA GLU A 176 4.57 7.44 13.35
C GLU A 176 4.98 7.39 14.83
N GLN A 177 4.21 8.02 15.75
CA GLN A 177 4.52 8.03 17.19
C GLN A 177 4.07 6.75 17.92
N ASN A 178 3.34 5.86 17.26
CA ASN A 178 2.90 4.59 17.81
C ASN A 178 3.02 3.43 16.81
N VAL A 179 3.06 2.22 17.35
CA VAL A 179 3.34 1.00 16.56
C VAL A 179 2.22 0.59 15.61
N VAL A 180 0.99 1.08 15.82
CA VAL A 180 -0.16 0.78 14.96
C VAL A 180 -0.39 1.86 13.89
N ARG A 181 0.35 2.98 13.94
CA ARG A 181 0.23 4.10 12.99
C ARG A 181 -1.18 4.71 12.96
N CYS A 182 -1.74 4.94 14.14
CA CYS A 182 -3.02 5.62 14.32
C CYS A 182 -2.77 7.05 14.81
N PRO A 183 -3.41 8.09 14.25
CA PRO A 183 -3.16 9.48 14.66
C PRO A 183 -3.70 9.84 16.05
N ASP A 184 -4.62 9.05 16.60
CA ASP A 184 -5.15 9.21 17.96
C ASP A 184 -4.47 8.21 18.91
N SER A 185 -3.79 8.70 19.94
CA SER A 185 -3.00 7.88 20.87
C SER A 185 -3.86 6.98 21.77
N ALA A 186 -5.07 7.40 22.11
CA ALA A 186 -5.96 6.62 22.96
C ALA A 186 -6.57 5.45 22.17
N VAL A 187 -6.98 5.70 20.93
CA VAL A 187 -7.46 4.66 20.02
C VAL A 187 -6.32 3.74 19.59
N ALA A 188 -5.11 4.27 19.39
CA ALA A 188 -3.92 3.49 19.10
C ALA A 188 -3.63 2.43 20.17
N LEU A 189 -3.73 2.80 21.45
CA LEU A 189 -3.55 1.86 22.56
C LEU A 189 -4.60 0.75 22.58
N GLN A 190 -5.86 1.07 22.26
CA GLN A 190 -6.92 0.07 22.17
C GLN A 190 -6.67 -0.89 21.00
N MET A 191 -6.25 -0.37 19.83
CA MET A 191 -5.91 -1.17 18.65
C MET A 191 -4.72 -2.09 18.95
N GLU A 192 -3.65 -1.60 19.57
CA GLU A 192 -2.49 -2.39 19.98
C GLU A 192 -2.90 -3.53 20.93
N THR A 193 -3.71 -3.21 21.95
CA THR A 193 -4.23 -4.18 22.92
C THR A 193 -5.01 -5.29 22.23
N LEU A 194 -5.88 -4.94 21.27
CA LEU A 194 -6.64 -5.90 20.50
C LEU A 194 -5.74 -6.82 19.64
N ILE A 195 -4.74 -6.24 18.95
CA ILE A 195 -3.78 -7.03 18.16
C ILE A 195 -3.01 -8.02 19.05
N MET A 196 -2.54 -7.57 20.22
CA MET A 196 -1.80 -8.41 21.14
C MET A 196 -2.66 -9.54 21.71
N LYS A 197 -3.93 -9.29 22.02
CA LYS A 197 -4.88 -10.32 22.44
C LYS A 197 -5.06 -11.39 21.34
N VAL A 198 -5.35 -10.95 20.11
CA VAL A 198 -5.54 -11.87 18.97
C VAL A 198 -4.27 -12.68 18.68
N LYS A 199 -3.08 -12.05 18.79
CA LYS A 199 -1.78 -12.74 18.69
C LYS A 199 -1.60 -13.84 19.73
N GLN A 200 -1.96 -13.58 21.00
CA GLN A 200 -1.92 -14.59 22.08
C GLN A 200 -2.86 -15.76 21.84
N GLU A 201 -3.98 -15.52 21.16
CA GLU A 201 -4.92 -16.56 20.75
C GLU A 201 -4.43 -17.38 19.54
N GLY A 202 -3.26 -17.05 18.97
CA GLY A 202 -2.71 -17.68 17.76
C GLY A 202 -3.47 -17.34 16.47
N ASP A 203 -4.22 -16.23 16.49
CA ASP A 203 -5.07 -15.77 15.38
C ASP A 203 -4.53 -14.48 14.74
N THR A 204 -5.27 -13.94 13.77
CA THR A 204 -4.93 -12.73 13.04
C THR A 204 -6.14 -11.82 12.89
N ILE A 205 -5.91 -10.53 12.75
CA ILE A 205 -6.96 -9.53 12.60
C ILE A 205 -6.66 -8.59 11.44
N GLY A 206 -7.70 -8.14 10.74
CA GLY A 206 -7.65 -7.14 9.68
C GLY A 206 -8.02 -5.75 10.17
N GLY A 207 -8.13 -4.83 9.22
CA GLY A 207 -8.55 -3.46 9.50
C GLY A 207 -8.54 -2.59 8.25
N ILE A 208 -8.54 -1.29 8.45
CA ILE A 208 -8.64 -0.28 7.39
C ILE A 208 -7.47 0.70 7.51
N VAL A 209 -6.89 1.02 6.36
CA VAL A 209 -5.98 2.17 6.18
C VAL A 209 -6.75 3.27 5.47
N SER A 210 -6.79 4.46 6.04
CA SER A 210 -7.26 5.68 5.39
C SER A 210 -6.08 6.45 4.81
N CYS A 211 -6.30 7.12 3.69
CA CYS A 211 -5.30 7.94 3.01
C CYS A 211 -5.92 9.29 2.61
N VAL A 212 -5.16 10.35 2.82
CA VAL A 212 -5.50 11.73 2.42
C VAL A 212 -4.38 12.28 1.56
N ILE A 213 -4.74 12.85 0.42
CA ILE A 213 -3.83 13.53 -0.50
C ILE A 213 -4.21 15.01 -0.51
N GLN A 214 -3.30 15.85 -0.05
CA GLN A 214 -3.49 17.29 0.06
C GLN A 214 -2.68 18.05 -0.99
N GLY A 215 -3.20 19.20 -1.45
CA GLY A 215 -2.53 20.04 -2.41
C GLY A 215 -2.57 19.51 -3.85
N CYS A 216 -3.38 18.51 -4.13
CA CYS A 216 -3.57 17.98 -5.48
C CYS A 216 -4.26 19.04 -6.35
N PRO A 217 -3.66 19.46 -7.49
CA PRO A 217 -4.27 20.46 -8.36
C PRO A 217 -5.54 19.89 -9.02
N PRO A 218 -6.50 20.72 -9.44
CA PRO A 218 -7.59 20.29 -10.30
C PRO A 218 -7.05 19.86 -11.68
N GLY A 219 -7.63 18.82 -12.27
CA GLY A 219 -7.34 18.39 -13.63
C GLY A 219 -6.47 17.14 -13.76
N LEU A 220 -6.23 16.36 -12.69
CA LEU A 220 -5.56 15.07 -12.79
C LEU A 220 -6.59 13.95 -12.97
N GLY A 221 -6.38 13.09 -13.96
CA GLY A 221 -7.28 11.98 -14.29
C GLY A 221 -8.12 12.25 -15.54
N GLU A 222 -8.80 11.23 -16.01
CA GLU A 222 -9.51 11.22 -17.28
C GLU A 222 -11.04 11.02 -17.07
N PRO A 223 -11.89 11.47 -18.01
CA PRO A 223 -13.34 11.40 -17.83
C PRO A 223 -13.94 10.01 -18.14
N GLU A 224 -13.25 9.14 -18.86
CA GLU A 224 -13.77 7.82 -19.26
C GLU A 224 -12.88 6.69 -18.75
N PHE A 225 -11.78 6.38 -19.40
CA PHE A 225 -10.78 5.43 -18.94
C PHE A 225 -9.68 6.16 -18.18
N SER A 226 -8.93 5.47 -17.31
CA SER A 226 -7.93 6.09 -16.43
C SER A 226 -8.52 7.20 -15.53
N LYS A 227 -9.78 7.02 -15.10
CA LYS A 227 -10.33 7.89 -14.05
C LYS A 227 -9.45 7.82 -12.83
N LEU A 228 -9.13 8.95 -12.23
CA LEU A 228 -8.21 9.00 -11.09
C LEU A 228 -8.60 8.04 -9.96
N HIS A 229 -9.89 7.98 -9.60
CA HIS A 229 -10.36 7.03 -8.58
C HIS A 229 -10.28 5.56 -9.03
N ALA A 230 -10.40 5.28 -10.33
CA ALA A 230 -10.26 3.91 -10.84
C ALA A 230 -8.82 3.44 -10.78
N ASP A 231 -7.86 4.31 -11.12
CA ASP A 231 -6.43 3.99 -11.04
C ASP A 231 -5.96 3.90 -9.59
N LEU A 232 -6.44 4.78 -8.69
CA LEU A 232 -6.25 4.65 -7.24
C LEU A 232 -6.81 3.32 -6.73
N GLY A 233 -8.04 2.96 -7.12
CA GLY A 233 -8.67 1.69 -6.74
C GLY A 233 -7.89 0.47 -7.25
N SER A 234 -7.45 0.50 -8.50
CA SER A 234 -6.60 -0.55 -9.09
C SER A 234 -5.27 -0.68 -8.35
N ALA A 235 -4.63 0.44 -8.04
CA ALA A 235 -3.39 0.47 -7.26
C ALA A 235 -3.58 -0.16 -5.88
N MET A 236 -4.62 0.25 -5.13
CA MET A 236 -4.89 -0.22 -3.78
C MET A 236 -5.29 -1.70 -3.75
N LEU A 237 -6.16 -2.14 -4.66
CA LEU A 237 -6.57 -3.55 -4.75
C LEU A 237 -5.45 -4.48 -5.22
N SER A 238 -4.38 -3.95 -5.82
CA SER A 238 -3.16 -4.70 -6.14
C SER A 238 -2.29 -5.00 -4.92
N ILE A 239 -2.52 -4.35 -3.77
CA ILE A 239 -1.78 -4.58 -2.53
C ILE A 239 -2.21 -5.93 -1.92
N ASN A 240 -1.23 -6.69 -1.42
CA ASN A 240 -1.49 -7.96 -0.76
C ASN A 240 -2.48 -7.79 0.41
N ALA A 241 -3.44 -8.70 0.51
CA ALA A 241 -4.52 -8.72 1.51
C ALA A 241 -5.58 -7.60 1.39
N ALA A 242 -5.46 -6.64 0.48
CA ALA A 242 -6.52 -5.68 0.20
C ALA A 242 -7.79 -6.39 -0.29
N LYS A 243 -8.97 -5.95 0.18
CA LYS A 243 -10.28 -6.54 -0.09
C LYS A 243 -11.35 -5.54 -0.47
N GLY A 244 -11.12 -4.27 -0.19
CA GLY A 244 -12.05 -3.20 -0.52
C GLY A 244 -11.32 -1.88 -0.68
N PHE A 245 -11.90 -1.03 -1.49
CA PHE A 245 -11.50 0.34 -1.73
C PHE A 245 -12.76 1.19 -1.84
N GLU A 246 -12.78 2.33 -1.19
CA GLU A 246 -13.78 3.37 -1.38
C GLU A 246 -13.15 4.75 -1.24
N TYR A 247 -13.72 5.76 -1.90
CA TYR A 247 -13.26 7.14 -1.87
C TYR A 247 -14.44 8.09 -1.62
N GLY A 248 -14.15 9.27 -1.06
CA GLY A 248 -15.21 10.16 -0.60
C GLY A 248 -16.12 9.46 0.40
N ASP A 249 -17.42 9.71 0.32
CA ASP A 249 -18.43 9.04 1.15
C ASP A 249 -18.57 7.53 0.83
N GLY A 250 -18.04 7.06 -0.31
CA GLY A 250 -18.00 5.65 -0.65
C GLY A 250 -19.36 4.96 -0.54
N PHE A 251 -19.42 3.83 0.17
CA PHE A 251 -20.64 3.07 0.37
C PHE A 251 -21.70 3.81 1.20
N ALA A 252 -21.31 4.76 2.06
CA ALA A 252 -22.27 5.53 2.86
C ALA A 252 -23.16 6.42 1.98
N SER A 253 -22.68 6.86 0.82
CA SER A 253 -23.41 7.73 -0.12
C SER A 253 -24.75 7.17 -0.57
N VAL A 254 -24.90 5.84 -0.63
CA VAL A 254 -26.13 5.19 -1.13
C VAL A 254 -27.35 5.39 -0.22
N THR A 255 -27.14 5.80 1.03
CA THR A 255 -28.20 6.07 2.00
C THR A 255 -28.71 7.51 1.94
N HIS A 256 -28.03 8.39 1.20
CA HIS A 256 -28.33 9.82 1.06
C HIS A 256 -29.07 10.12 -0.25
N ARG A 257 -29.77 11.23 -0.25
CA ARG A 257 -30.34 11.81 -1.48
C ARG A 257 -29.30 12.67 -2.17
N GLY A 258 -29.37 12.82 -3.49
CA GLY A 258 -28.43 13.64 -4.25
C GLY A 258 -28.35 15.10 -3.76
N SER A 259 -29.46 15.66 -3.30
CA SER A 259 -29.48 17.03 -2.74
C SER A 259 -28.76 17.18 -1.39
N GLU A 260 -28.46 16.07 -0.72
CA GLU A 260 -27.76 16.06 0.59
C GLU A 260 -26.25 15.95 0.42
N ILE A 261 -25.79 15.34 -0.67
CA ILE A 261 -24.37 15.05 -0.91
C ILE A 261 -23.77 15.76 -2.14
N ASN A 262 -24.53 16.64 -2.81
CA ASN A 262 -23.98 17.45 -3.89
C ASN A 262 -23.01 18.50 -3.34
N ASP A 263 -21.75 18.44 -3.76
CA ASP A 263 -20.70 19.39 -3.39
C ASP A 263 -20.91 20.70 -4.19
N SER A 264 -21.52 21.71 -3.57
CA SER A 264 -21.81 23.01 -4.20
C SER A 264 -20.51 23.79 -4.45
N PHE A 265 -20.32 24.28 -5.67
CA PHE A 265 -19.18 25.11 -6.01
C PHE A 265 -19.24 26.49 -5.34
N THR A 266 -18.09 26.92 -4.83
CA THR A 266 -17.86 28.22 -4.24
C THR A 266 -16.54 28.83 -4.72
N MET A 267 -16.29 30.09 -4.34
CA MET A 267 -15.02 30.75 -4.59
C MET A 267 -14.26 30.96 -3.26
N SER A 268 -13.03 30.52 -3.20
CA SER A 268 -12.12 30.77 -2.08
C SER A 268 -10.77 31.23 -2.59
N ASN A 269 -10.30 32.38 -2.13
CA ASN A 269 -9.00 32.99 -2.52
C ASN A 269 -8.79 33.07 -4.04
N GLY A 270 -9.86 33.34 -4.79
CA GLY A 270 -9.81 33.46 -6.26
C GLY A 270 -9.80 32.14 -7.04
N CYS A 271 -9.91 31.02 -6.33
CA CYS A 271 -9.99 29.67 -6.92
C CYS A 271 -11.39 29.09 -6.73
N VAL A 272 -11.84 28.31 -7.72
CA VAL A 272 -13.07 27.50 -7.61
C VAL A 272 -12.78 26.36 -6.61
N THR A 273 -13.69 26.18 -5.68
CA THR A 273 -13.66 25.11 -4.67
C THR A 273 -15.07 24.58 -4.42
N THR A 274 -15.26 23.66 -3.50
CA THR A 274 -16.57 23.18 -3.09
C THR A 274 -16.82 23.43 -1.60
N SER A 275 -18.09 23.59 -1.21
CA SER A 275 -18.48 23.82 0.20
C SER A 275 -18.37 22.57 1.08
N THR A 276 -18.47 21.39 0.45
CA THR A 276 -18.34 20.07 1.04
C THR A 276 -17.42 19.23 0.17
N ASN A 277 -17.07 18.03 0.60
CA ASN A 277 -16.17 17.14 -0.16
C ASN A 277 -16.66 15.67 -0.14
N HIS A 278 -17.96 15.46 -0.34
CA HIS A 278 -18.57 14.13 -0.41
C HIS A 278 -18.01 13.28 -1.56
N SER A 279 -17.65 13.93 -2.67
CA SER A 279 -17.01 13.30 -3.83
C SER A 279 -15.55 12.90 -3.60
N GLY A 280 -14.94 13.24 -2.44
CA GLY A 280 -13.58 12.84 -2.11
C GLY A 280 -12.52 13.45 -3.03
N GLY A 281 -12.67 14.71 -3.46
CA GLY A 281 -11.71 15.44 -4.29
C GLY A 281 -11.71 15.05 -5.76
N ILE A 282 -12.62 14.18 -6.22
CA ILE A 282 -12.65 13.65 -7.59
C ILE A 282 -14.06 13.75 -8.16
N GLN A 283 -14.23 14.50 -9.23
CA GLN A 283 -15.50 14.66 -9.91
C GLN A 283 -15.35 14.32 -11.40
N GLY A 284 -16.24 13.48 -11.93
CA GLY A 284 -16.16 13.01 -13.32
C GLY A 284 -14.92 12.17 -13.65
N GLY A 285 -14.17 11.70 -12.64
CA GLY A 285 -12.90 10.97 -12.80
C GLY A 285 -11.65 11.85 -12.71
N ILE A 286 -11.83 13.16 -12.49
CA ILE A 286 -10.79 14.19 -12.53
C ILE A 286 -10.71 14.88 -11.16
N SER A 287 -9.51 15.19 -10.67
CA SER A 287 -9.34 15.94 -9.41
C SER A 287 -9.92 17.35 -9.51
N ASN A 288 -10.55 17.82 -8.42
CA ASN A 288 -11.21 19.12 -8.38
C ASN A 288 -10.48 20.17 -7.52
N GLY A 289 -9.29 19.84 -6.98
CA GLY A 289 -8.50 20.72 -6.14
C GLY A 289 -8.77 20.60 -4.63
N GLN A 290 -9.78 19.82 -4.24
CA GLN A 290 -10.01 19.46 -2.83
C GLN A 290 -9.09 18.32 -2.42
N ASP A 291 -9.00 18.05 -1.10
CA ASP A 291 -8.30 16.88 -0.60
C ASP A 291 -8.93 15.61 -1.17
N ILE A 292 -8.07 14.73 -1.68
CA ILE A 292 -8.52 13.41 -2.12
C ILE A 292 -8.39 12.47 -0.92
N PHE A 293 -9.48 11.82 -0.52
CA PHE A 293 -9.45 10.86 0.55
C PHE A 293 -10.14 9.54 0.17
N PHE A 294 -9.56 8.44 0.68
CA PHE A 294 -10.05 7.09 0.42
C PHE A 294 -9.67 6.14 1.55
N ARG A 295 -10.32 4.97 1.57
CA ARG A 295 -10.11 3.90 2.54
C ARG A 295 -9.83 2.57 1.85
N VAL A 296 -8.92 1.76 2.45
CA VAL A 296 -8.54 0.44 1.93
C VAL A 296 -8.72 -0.59 3.03
N ALA A 297 -9.57 -1.59 2.79
CA ALA A 297 -9.82 -2.67 3.73
C ALA A 297 -8.84 -3.83 3.52
N PHE A 298 -8.21 -4.29 4.59
CA PHE A 298 -7.28 -5.41 4.61
C PHE A 298 -7.85 -6.58 5.40
N LYS A 299 -7.89 -7.76 4.79
CA LYS A 299 -8.32 -8.98 5.50
C LYS A 299 -7.28 -9.42 6.53
N PRO A 300 -7.67 -10.23 7.53
CA PRO A 300 -6.74 -10.95 8.38
C PRO A 300 -5.75 -11.78 7.57
N VAL A 301 -4.54 -11.97 8.11
CA VAL A 301 -3.50 -12.79 7.49
C VAL A 301 -3.99 -14.25 7.44
N ALA A 302 -3.85 -14.90 6.29
CA ALA A 302 -4.32 -16.26 6.10
C ALA A 302 -3.49 -17.32 6.86
N THR A 303 -2.24 -17.01 7.17
CA THR A 303 -1.31 -17.92 7.84
C THR A 303 -1.37 -17.67 9.34
N LEU A 304 -2.02 -18.57 10.07
CA LEU A 304 -2.24 -18.47 11.52
C LEU A 304 -1.81 -19.75 12.26
N GLN A 305 -1.63 -19.65 13.58
CA GLN A 305 -1.12 -20.75 14.42
C GLN A 305 -2.22 -21.71 14.86
N LYS A 306 -3.50 -21.37 14.67
CA LYS A 306 -4.62 -22.27 14.94
C LYS A 306 -4.66 -23.41 13.93
N GLN A 307 -5.09 -24.58 14.38
CA GLN A 307 -5.35 -25.75 13.55
C GLN A 307 -6.44 -25.43 12.50
N GLN A 308 -6.14 -25.68 11.24
CA GLN A 308 -7.06 -25.54 10.12
C GLN A 308 -7.12 -26.84 9.32
N LYS A 309 -8.29 -27.17 8.79
CA LYS A 309 -8.43 -28.25 7.82
C LYS A 309 -8.15 -27.71 6.41
N THR A 310 -7.39 -28.46 5.63
CA THR A 310 -7.10 -28.17 4.23
C THR A 310 -6.89 -29.48 3.47
N ILE A 311 -6.46 -29.37 2.20
CA ILE A 311 -6.10 -30.53 1.39
C ILE A 311 -4.64 -30.45 0.93
N ASN A 312 -4.08 -31.62 0.64
CA ASN A 312 -2.81 -31.73 -0.06
C ASN A 312 -3.02 -31.80 -1.59
N GLU A 313 -1.93 -31.87 -2.36
CA GLU A 313 -1.96 -31.91 -3.85
C GLU A 313 -2.65 -33.15 -4.42
N VAL A 314 -2.82 -34.23 -3.65
CA VAL A 314 -3.54 -35.45 -4.05
C VAL A 314 -5.00 -35.46 -3.58
N GLY A 315 -5.48 -34.38 -2.94
CA GLY A 315 -6.88 -34.23 -2.52
C GLY A 315 -7.22 -34.80 -1.13
N GLU A 316 -6.25 -35.27 -0.36
CA GLU A 316 -6.48 -35.78 0.98
C GLU A 316 -6.65 -34.66 2.01
N ILE A 317 -7.61 -34.82 2.92
CA ILE A 317 -7.85 -33.86 4.01
C ILE A 317 -6.72 -33.98 5.02
N VAL A 318 -6.07 -32.85 5.30
CA VAL A 318 -5.00 -32.73 6.28
C VAL A 318 -5.28 -31.62 7.28
N SER A 319 -4.79 -31.78 8.51
CA SER A 319 -4.79 -30.70 9.50
C SER A 319 -3.47 -29.94 9.44
N PHE A 320 -3.57 -28.63 9.39
CA PHE A 320 -2.42 -27.73 9.29
C PHE A 320 -2.51 -26.60 10.31
N ALA A 321 -1.42 -26.32 10.99
CA ALA A 321 -1.21 -25.09 11.75
C ALA A 321 0.12 -24.49 11.29
N ALA A 322 0.12 -23.20 10.96
CA ALA A 322 1.35 -22.57 10.50
C ALA A 322 2.39 -22.52 11.61
N LYS A 323 3.59 -23.00 11.29
CA LYS A 323 4.78 -22.78 12.09
C LYS A 323 5.52 -21.59 11.47
N GLY A 324 6.09 -20.71 12.29
CA GLY A 324 6.89 -19.60 11.78
C GLY A 324 6.42 -18.23 12.22
N ARG A 325 7.04 -17.21 11.62
CA ARG A 325 6.96 -15.82 12.03
C ARG A 325 6.01 -15.08 11.09
N HIS A 326 4.75 -14.87 11.54
CA HIS A 326 3.71 -14.19 10.75
C HIS A 326 3.23 -12.93 11.47
N ASP A 327 2.77 -11.95 10.70
CA ASP A 327 2.15 -10.75 11.26
C ASP A 327 0.79 -11.10 11.87
N PRO A 328 0.49 -10.74 13.13
CA PRO A 328 -0.86 -10.85 13.69
C PRO A 328 -1.83 -9.85 13.02
N CYS A 329 -1.31 -8.74 12.53
CA CYS A 329 -2.04 -7.74 11.77
C CYS A 329 -1.11 -7.09 10.72
N VAL A 330 -1.55 -7.01 9.47
CA VAL A 330 -0.75 -6.39 8.38
C VAL A 330 -0.97 -4.89 8.26
N VAL A 331 -2.02 -4.34 8.88
CA VAL A 331 -2.49 -2.96 8.66
C VAL A 331 -1.41 -1.93 8.95
N PRO A 332 -0.67 -1.96 10.08
CA PRO A 332 0.39 -0.98 10.33
C PRO A 332 1.49 -0.97 9.27
N ARG A 333 1.80 -2.13 8.67
CA ARG A 333 2.78 -2.25 7.58
C ARG A 333 2.21 -1.86 6.23
N ALA A 334 0.88 -1.89 6.07
CA ALA A 334 0.20 -1.48 4.84
C ALA A 334 0.18 0.05 4.68
N VAL A 335 0.24 0.81 5.76
CA VAL A 335 0.23 2.29 5.73
C VAL A 335 1.24 2.86 4.74
N PRO A 336 2.56 2.63 4.84
CA PRO A 336 3.52 3.16 3.88
C PRO A 336 3.36 2.60 2.46
N ILE A 337 2.73 1.42 2.31
CA ILE A 337 2.48 0.84 0.97
C ILE A 337 1.31 1.56 0.30
N VAL A 338 0.26 1.91 1.04
CA VAL A 338 -0.88 2.70 0.56
C VAL A 338 -0.40 4.08 0.11
N GLU A 339 0.40 4.77 0.95
CA GLU A 339 1.01 6.05 0.58
C GLU A 339 1.87 5.95 -0.68
N ALA A 340 2.69 4.91 -0.78
CA ALA A 340 3.57 4.70 -1.92
C ALA A 340 2.78 4.49 -3.21
N MET A 341 1.74 3.68 -3.19
CA MET A 341 0.90 3.43 -4.36
C MET A 341 0.08 4.67 -4.75
N ALA A 342 -0.42 5.43 -3.77
CA ALA A 342 -1.08 6.72 -4.02
C ALA A 342 -0.11 7.71 -4.68
N ALA A 343 1.12 7.82 -4.18
CA ALA A 343 2.13 8.70 -4.74
C ALA A 343 2.46 8.34 -6.20
N MET A 344 2.59 7.06 -6.51
CA MET A 344 2.83 6.61 -7.89
C MET A 344 1.70 7.00 -8.82
N VAL A 345 0.43 6.81 -8.42
CA VAL A 345 -0.74 7.17 -9.23
C VAL A 345 -0.81 8.69 -9.44
N ILE A 346 -0.72 9.47 -8.37
CA ILE A 346 -0.79 10.93 -8.47
C ILE A 346 0.35 11.49 -9.31
N PHE A 347 1.57 10.98 -9.15
CA PHE A 347 2.71 11.45 -9.92
C PHE A 347 2.60 11.06 -11.41
N ASP A 348 2.10 9.86 -11.71
CA ASP A 348 1.85 9.42 -13.10
C ASP A 348 0.83 10.34 -13.79
N HIS A 349 -0.32 10.59 -13.16
CA HIS A 349 -1.33 11.52 -13.67
C HIS A 349 -0.83 12.96 -13.73
N TYR A 350 0.01 13.40 -12.79
CA TYR A 350 0.65 14.71 -12.84
C TYR A 350 1.53 14.85 -14.09
N LEU A 351 2.35 13.86 -14.41
CA LEU A 351 3.18 13.86 -15.62
C LEU A 351 2.34 13.83 -16.89
N LEU A 352 1.25 13.05 -16.93
CA LEU A 352 0.31 13.02 -18.06
C LEU A 352 -0.30 14.41 -18.29
N SER A 353 -0.75 15.09 -17.22
CA SER A 353 -1.39 16.41 -17.32
C SER A 353 -0.49 17.50 -17.87
N LEU A 354 0.84 17.36 -17.80
CA LEU A 354 1.79 18.32 -18.39
C LEU A 354 1.77 18.32 -19.92
N ALA A 355 1.29 17.25 -20.54
CA ALA A 355 1.19 17.11 -21.99
C ALA A 355 -0.19 17.48 -22.56
N GLU A 356 -1.20 17.72 -21.71
CA GLU A 356 -2.60 17.92 -22.13
C GLU A 356 -2.96 19.38 -22.46
N LYS A 357 -2.14 20.33 -22.05
CA LYS A 357 -2.36 21.75 -22.32
C LYS A 357 -1.22 22.28 -23.18
N PHE A 358 -1.59 22.88 -24.28
CA PHE A 358 -0.68 23.60 -25.18
C PHE A 358 -0.63 25.08 -24.84
#